data_05a7720eb0423cfcb93cd3f946bdb5d6
#
_entry.id   05a7720eb0423cfcb93cd3f946bdb5d6
#
_cell.length_a   1.000
_cell.length_b   1.000
_cell.length_c   1.000
_cell.angle_alpha   90.00
_cell.angle_beta   90.00
_cell.angle_gamma   90.00
#
_symmetry.space_group_name_H-M   'P 1'
#
loop_
_entity.id
_entity.type
_entity.pdbx_description
1 polymer ?
#
loop_
_entity_poly.entity_id
_entity_poly.type
_entity_poly.pdbx_seq_one_letter_code
_entity_poly.pdbx_strand_id
1 'polypeptide(L)'
;DASPELPGALDFARYLKSKGIVGAVSHTEAEYDGIKEAYEAGFTHAAHFYNAMPGFHKRREYKYEGTVESVYLTDGMTIELIADGIHLPSTILKLAYKLKGVEHTCLVTDALSYAAAEGKAIDDPRIIIEDGVCKLADRSALAGSIATMDQLVRTMVKADIPLADAIRMAS
;
A
#
# COMPACT_ATOMS: atom_id res chain seq x y z
N ASP A 1 -0.11 -7.16 -9.66
CA ASP A 1 -1.21 -6.40 -9.07
C ASP A 1 -2.15 -5.88 -10.15
N ALA A 2 -3.38 -5.59 -9.77
CA ALA A 2 -4.40 -5.00 -10.65
C ALA A 2 -5.53 -4.37 -9.84
N SER A 3 -6.25 -3.44 -10.50
CA SER A 3 -7.52 -2.93 -9.99
C SER A 3 -8.62 -3.96 -10.32
N PRO A 4 -9.32 -4.52 -9.33
CA PRO A 4 -10.26 -5.62 -9.55
C PRO A 4 -11.48 -5.25 -10.40
N GLU A 5 -11.84 -3.97 -10.47
CA GLU A 5 -12.91 -3.44 -11.28
C GLU A 5 -12.61 -3.40 -12.79
N LEU A 6 -11.36 -3.62 -13.20
CA LEU A 6 -10.98 -3.61 -14.61
C LEU A 6 -11.44 -4.90 -15.32
N PRO A 7 -11.86 -4.80 -16.59
CA PRO A 7 -12.24 -5.96 -17.37
C PRO A 7 -11.15 -7.02 -17.41
N GLY A 8 -11.48 -8.26 -17.04
CA GLY A 8 -10.55 -9.39 -17.02
C GLY A 8 -9.70 -9.52 -15.76
N ALA A 9 -9.75 -8.56 -14.82
CA ALA A 9 -8.94 -8.61 -13.61
C ALA A 9 -9.25 -9.82 -12.73
N LEU A 10 -10.51 -10.20 -12.58
CA LEU A 10 -10.90 -11.37 -11.79
C LEU A 10 -10.45 -12.69 -12.46
N ASP A 11 -10.48 -12.77 -13.80
CA ASP A 11 -9.95 -13.93 -14.51
C ASP A 11 -8.42 -14.02 -14.37
N PHE A 12 -7.75 -12.88 -14.41
CA PHE A 12 -6.32 -12.78 -14.10
C PHE A 12 -6.01 -13.25 -12.69
N ALA A 13 -6.79 -12.85 -11.68
CA ALA A 13 -6.65 -13.32 -10.30
C ALA A 13 -6.78 -14.84 -10.20
N ARG A 14 -7.80 -15.44 -10.83
CA ARG A 14 -7.98 -16.89 -10.89
C ARG A 14 -6.80 -17.60 -11.55
N TYR A 15 -6.27 -17.02 -12.63
CA TYR A 15 -5.08 -17.54 -13.28
C TYR A 15 -3.85 -17.49 -12.37
N LEU A 16 -3.56 -16.38 -11.69
CA LEU A 16 -2.48 -16.25 -10.73
C LEU A 16 -2.59 -17.30 -9.61
N LYS A 17 -3.79 -17.41 -9.01
CA LYS A 17 -4.11 -18.42 -7.99
C LYS A 17 -3.82 -19.83 -8.47
N SER A 18 -4.18 -20.17 -9.72
CA SER A 18 -3.91 -21.50 -10.32
C SER A 18 -2.42 -21.80 -10.50
N LYS A 19 -1.58 -20.75 -10.51
CA LYS A 19 -0.11 -20.85 -10.62
C LYS A 19 0.61 -20.72 -9.28
N GLY A 20 -0.11 -20.58 -8.17
CA GLY A 20 0.49 -20.35 -6.87
C GLY A 20 1.16 -18.97 -6.75
N ILE A 21 0.76 -18.00 -7.56
CA ILE A 21 1.28 -16.63 -7.54
C ILE A 21 0.35 -15.76 -6.71
N VAL A 22 0.91 -14.98 -5.79
CA VAL A 22 0.15 -14.01 -5.00
C VAL A 22 -0.36 -12.90 -5.90
N GLY A 23 -1.68 -12.74 -5.97
CA GLY A 23 -2.32 -11.61 -6.62
C GLY A 23 -2.58 -10.48 -5.63
N ALA A 24 -2.31 -9.24 -6.02
CA ALA A 24 -2.56 -8.07 -5.20
C ALA A 24 -3.55 -7.11 -5.86
N VAL A 25 -4.44 -6.51 -5.07
CA VAL A 25 -5.21 -5.34 -5.49
C VAL A 25 -4.36 -4.08 -5.34
N SER A 26 -4.44 -3.17 -6.30
CA SER A 26 -3.75 -1.88 -6.27
C SER A 26 -4.51 -0.82 -7.06
N HIS A 27 -4.30 0.47 -6.75
CA HIS A 27 -4.87 1.60 -7.49
C HIS A 27 -6.36 1.40 -7.79
N THR A 28 -7.16 1.09 -6.79
CA THR A 28 -8.55 0.65 -6.95
C THR A 28 -9.52 1.50 -6.12
N GLU A 29 -10.72 1.69 -6.64
CA GLU A 29 -11.85 2.31 -5.94
C GLU A 29 -12.90 1.26 -5.50
N ALA A 30 -12.56 -0.03 -5.57
CA ALA A 30 -13.48 -1.10 -5.20
C ALA A 30 -13.91 -0.99 -3.74
N GLU A 31 -15.21 -1.05 -3.51
CA GLU A 31 -15.86 -1.11 -2.22
C GLU A 31 -15.96 -2.56 -1.71
N TYR A 32 -16.65 -2.80 -0.60
CA TYR A 32 -16.62 -4.08 0.10
C TYR A 32 -16.98 -5.30 -0.77
N ASP A 33 -18.06 -5.22 -1.53
CA ASP A 33 -18.47 -6.34 -2.37
C ASP A 33 -17.44 -6.64 -3.47
N GLY A 34 -16.85 -5.58 -4.08
CA GLY A 34 -15.80 -5.74 -5.09
C GLY A 34 -14.50 -6.32 -4.52
N ILE A 35 -14.08 -5.90 -3.32
CA ILE A 35 -12.91 -6.46 -2.64
C ILE A 35 -13.15 -7.92 -2.24
N LYS A 36 -14.36 -8.24 -1.76
CA LYS A 36 -14.72 -9.61 -1.43
C LYS A 36 -14.68 -10.52 -2.66
N GLU A 37 -15.26 -10.08 -3.78
CA GLU A 37 -15.21 -10.83 -5.03
C GLU A 37 -13.76 -11.00 -5.54
N ALA A 38 -12.95 -9.96 -5.43
CA ALA A 38 -11.53 -9.99 -5.77
C ALA A 38 -10.76 -11.01 -4.90
N TYR A 39 -11.04 -11.06 -3.61
CA TYR A 39 -10.44 -12.02 -2.69
C TYR A 39 -10.81 -13.47 -3.05
N GLU A 40 -12.08 -13.74 -3.30
CA GLU A 40 -12.58 -15.05 -3.71
C GLU A 40 -11.95 -15.50 -5.04
N ALA A 41 -11.74 -14.57 -5.98
CA ALA A 41 -11.07 -14.81 -7.25
C ALA A 41 -9.58 -15.13 -7.10
N GLY A 42 -8.90 -14.59 -6.05
CA GLY A 42 -7.50 -14.90 -5.81
C GLY A 42 -6.58 -13.71 -5.55
N PHE A 43 -7.11 -12.49 -5.45
CA PHE A 43 -6.37 -11.35 -4.93
C PHE A 43 -6.33 -11.40 -3.41
N THR A 44 -5.24 -11.88 -2.84
CA THR A 44 -5.09 -12.11 -1.40
C THR A 44 -4.23 -11.06 -0.70
N HIS A 45 -3.81 -10.04 -1.43
CA HIS A 45 -2.89 -9.01 -0.97
C HIS A 45 -3.33 -7.62 -1.43
N ALA A 46 -2.98 -6.57 -0.68
CA ALA A 46 -3.18 -5.18 -1.09
C ALA A 46 -1.83 -4.47 -1.15
N ALA A 47 -1.41 -4.10 -2.36
CA ALA A 47 -0.14 -3.44 -2.61
C ALA A 47 -0.17 -1.99 -2.12
N HIS A 48 0.97 -1.48 -1.59
CA HIS A 48 1.15 -0.11 -1.06
C HIS A 48 -0.12 0.48 -0.42
N PHE A 49 -0.70 -0.30 0.49
CA PHE A 49 -2.02 -0.08 1.09
C PHE A 49 -2.25 1.36 1.56
N TYR A 50 -3.44 1.89 1.37
CA TYR A 50 -3.87 3.30 1.46
C TYR A 50 -3.53 4.16 0.25
N ASN A 51 -2.44 3.88 -0.48
CA ASN A 51 -2.04 4.71 -1.61
C ASN A 51 -2.89 4.37 -2.84
N ALA A 52 -3.49 5.41 -3.46
CA ALA A 52 -4.44 5.27 -4.55
C ALA A 52 -5.63 4.33 -4.24
N MET A 53 -6.07 4.32 -2.97
CA MET A 53 -7.22 3.58 -2.46
C MET A 53 -8.06 4.51 -1.58
N PRO A 54 -9.36 4.69 -1.86
CA PRO A 54 -10.22 5.51 -1.02
C PRO A 54 -10.47 4.83 0.33
N GLY A 55 -10.51 5.64 1.39
CA GLY A 55 -11.09 5.26 2.67
C GLY A 55 -12.55 5.68 2.77
N PHE A 56 -13.11 5.55 3.98
CA PHE A 56 -14.46 5.97 4.31
C PHE A 56 -14.75 7.38 3.79
N HIS A 57 -15.78 7.52 3.00
CA HIS A 57 -16.07 8.75 2.30
C HIS A 57 -17.57 9.04 2.22
N LYS A 58 -17.89 10.20 1.67
CA LYS A 58 -19.27 10.67 1.51
C LYS A 58 -19.56 10.92 0.03
N ARG A 59 -20.68 10.35 -0.45
CA ARG A 59 -21.25 10.67 -1.76
C ARG A 59 -22.62 11.32 -1.53
N ARG A 60 -22.73 12.60 -1.81
CA ARG A 60 -23.87 13.46 -1.44
C ARG A 60 -24.11 13.38 0.09
N GLU A 61 -25.31 13.01 0.54
CA GLU A 61 -25.68 12.86 1.96
C GLU A 61 -25.33 11.51 2.57
N TYR A 62 -25.02 10.51 1.77
CA TYR A 62 -24.75 9.14 2.21
C TYR A 62 -23.26 8.87 2.45
N LYS A 63 -22.98 7.95 3.33
CA LYS A 63 -21.64 7.52 3.69
C LYS A 63 -21.39 6.13 3.13
N TYR A 64 -20.16 5.92 2.67
CA TYR A 64 -19.71 4.67 2.06
C TYR A 64 -18.35 4.29 2.62
N GLU A 65 -18.13 3.00 2.75
CA GLU A 65 -16.80 2.45 2.94
C GLU A 65 -15.98 2.64 1.66
N GLY A 66 -14.67 2.67 1.83
CA GLY A 66 -13.75 2.62 0.70
C GLY A 66 -13.03 1.27 0.64
N THR A 67 -12.05 1.20 -0.24
CA THR A 67 -11.17 0.04 -0.36
C THR A 67 -10.44 -0.26 0.96
N VAL A 68 -10.05 0.78 1.69
CA VAL A 68 -9.30 0.63 2.95
C VAL A 68 -10.09 -0.16 3.98
N GLU A 69 -11.32 0.22 4.26
CA GLU A 69 -12.19 -0.49 5.22
C GLU A 69 -12.51 -1.90 4.73
N SER A 70 -12.71 -2.05 3.43
CA SER A 70 -13.03 -3.33 2.78
C SER A 70 -11.91 -4.36 2.93
N VAL A 71 -10.64 -3.93 2.74
CA VAL A 71 -9.46 -4.76 2.95
C VAL A 71 -9.30 -5.12 4.43
N TYR A 72 -9.57 -4.19 5.36
CA TYR A 72 -9.54 -4.51 6.79
C TYR A 72 -10.58 -5.57 7.19
N LEU A 73 -11.78 -5.50 6.62
CA LEU A 73 -12.86 -6.44 6.90
C LEU A 73 -12.69 -7.81 6.21
N THR A 74 -11.73 -7.93 5.29
CA THR A 74 -11.40 -9.19 4.64
C THR A 74 -10.23 -9.85 5.39
N ASP A 75 -10.52 -10.68 6.37
CA ASP A 75 -9.55 -11.22 7.35
C ASP A 75 -8.33 -11.89 6.70
N GLY A 76 -8.51 -12.62 5.63
CA GLY A 76 -7.44 -13.34 4.95
C GLY A 76 -6.55 -12.47 4.04
N MET A 77 -6.88 -11.21 3.82
CA MET A 77 -6.04 -10.31 3.02
C MET A 77 -4.84 -9.80 3.82
N THR A 78 -3.67 -9.87 3.21
CA THR A 78 -2.45 -9.23 3.70
C THR A 78 -2.26 -7.85 3.07
N ILE A 79 -1.46 -7.00 3.69
CA ILE A 79 -1.23 -5.61 3.26
C ILE A 79 0.25 -5.26 3.19
N GLU A 80 0.63 -4.38 2.26
CA GLU A 80 1.93 -3.71 2.26
C GLU A 80 1.82 -2.29 2.81
N LEU A 81 2.81 -1.85 3.58
CA LEU A 81 2.87 -0.48 4.09
C LEU A 81 4.16 0.21 3.62
N ILE A 82 4.02 1.38 3.00
CA ILE A 82 5.15 2.30 2.78
C ILE A 82 5.35 3.09 4.07
N ALA A 83 6.20 2.55 4.96
CA ALA A 83 6.40 3.08 6.29
C ALA A 83 7.54 4.11 6.35
N ASP A 84 7.63 5.01 5.39
CA ASP A 84 8.63 6.08 5.34
C ASP A 84 8.32 7.27 6.27
N GLY A 85 7.09 7.32 6.82
CA GLY A 85 6.60 8.40 7.67
C GLY A 85 6.06 9.60 6.90
N ILE A 86 6.01 9.51 5.57
CA ILE A 86 5.50 10.55 4.66
C ILE A 86 4.25 10.06 3.95
N HIS A 87 4.30 8.87 3.31
CA HIS A 87 3.12 8.23 2.71
C HIS A 87 2.06 7.93 3.76
N LEU A 88 2.48 7.40 4.91
CA LEU A 88 1.58 7.07 6.02
C LEU A 88 2.08 7.71 7.32
N PRO A 89 1.25 8.52 8.00
CA PRO A 89 1.59 9.03 9.30
C PRO A 89 1.64 7.91 10.35
N SER A 90 2.42 8.09 11.40
CA SER A 90 2.63 7.10 12.48
C SER A 90 1.33 6.56 13.07
N THR A 91 0.29 7.39 13.16
CA THR A 91 -1.03 6.98 13.66
C THR A 91 -1.70 5.95 12.76
N ILE A 92 -1.55 6.07 11.44
CA ILE A 92 -2.07 5.11 10.45
C ILE A 92 -1.24 3.83 10.46
N LEU A 93 0.09 3.93 10.56
CA LEU A 93 0.95 2.74 10.73
C LEU A 93 0.55 1.93 11.98
N LYS A 94 0.30 2.61 13.11
CA LYS A 94 -0.23 1.98 14.32
C LYS A 94 -1.60 1.34 14.12
N LEU A 95 -2.50 2.02 13.41
CA LEU A 95 -3.84 1.49 13.15
C LEU A 95 -3.76 0.22 12.31
N ALA A 96 -2.99 0.24 11.23
CA ALA A 96 -2.77 -0.91 10.37
C ALA A 96 -2.19 -2.11 11.14
N TYR A 97 -1.14 -1.87 11.93
CA TYR A 97 -0.55 -2.89 12.79
C TYR A 97 -1.55 -3.47 13.80
N LYS A 98 -2.41 -2.63 14.41
CA LYS A 98 -3.44 -3.11 15.35
C LYS A 98 -4.52 -3.96 14.71
N LEU A 99 -4.91 -3.64 13.48
CA LEU A 99 -6.03 -4.31 12.79
C LEU A 99 -5.57 -5.58 12.06
N LYS A 100 -4.42 -5.55 11.40
CA LYS A 100 -3.90 -6.69 10.62
C LYS A 100 -2.86 -7.52 11.36
N GLY A 101 -2.16 -6.93 12.32
CA GLY A 101 -1.08 -7.62 13.02
C GLY A 101 0.15 -7.88 12.15
N VAL A 102 1.17 -8.42 12.78
CA VAL A 102 2.47 -8.71 12.14
C VAL A 102 2.37 -9.80 11.07
N GLU A 103 1.45 -10.74 11.21
CA GLU A 103 1.31 -11.89 10.30
C GLU A 103 0.64 -11.52 8.95
N HIS A 104 -0.10 -10.41 8.93
CA HIS A 104 -0.82 -9.96 7.73
C HIS A 104 -0.31 -8.62 7.19
N THR A 105 0.84 -8.17 7.67
CA THR A 105 1.45 -6.91 7.25
C THR A 105 2.89 -7.12 6.81
N CYS A 106 3.27 -6.60 5.65
CA CYS A 106 4.67 -6.47 5.27
C CYS A 106 5.01 -5.00 4.98
N LEU A 107 6.30 -4.67 5.04
CA LEU A 107 6.81 -3.37 4.66
C LEU A 107 7.30 -3.43 3.20
N VAL A 108 7.02 -2.38 2.46
CA VAL A 108 7.51 -2.18 1.10
C VAL A 108 8.06 -0.78 0.97
N THR A 109 9.18 -0.63 0.28
CA THR A 109 9.76 0.70 0.05
C THR A 109 9.03 1.45 -1.05
N ASP A 110 8.50 0.75 -2.03
CA ASP A 110 7.98 1.35 -3.28
C ASP A 110 8.97 2.36 -3.86
N ALA A 111 10.26 2.02 -3.77
CA ALA A 111 11.36 2.93 -4.04
C ALA A 111 11.65 3.04 -5.52
N LEU A 112 11.76 4.27 -6.00
CA LEU A 112 12.29 4.56 -7.33
C LEU A 112 13.81 4.33 -7.38
N SER A 113 14.36 4.29 -8.60
CA SER A 113 15.81 4.17 -8.85
C SER A 113 16.65 5.29 -8.22
N TYR A 114 16.02 6.34 -7.74
CA TYR A 114 16.65 7.45 -7.01
C TYR A 114 16.86 7.19 -5.52
N ALA A 115 16.32 6.10 -4.98
CA ALA A 115 16.52 5.73 -3.58
C ALA A 115 18.01 5.50 -3.29
N ALA A 116 18.47 5.99 -2.14
CA ALA A 116 19.88 5.94 -1.71
C ALA A 116 20.88 6.51 -2.73
N ALA A 117 20.43 7.32 -3.68
CA ALA A 117 21.24 7.90 -4.74
C ALA A 117 21.57 9.37 -4.43
N GLU A 118 22.24 9.62 -3.29
CA GLU A 118 22.64 10.97 -2.91
C GLU A 118 23.39 11.69 -4.03
N GLY A 119 22.92 12.88 -4.40
CA GLY A 119 23.57 13.76 -5.38
C GLY A 119 23.39 13.37 -6.83
N LYS A 120 22.62 12.33 -7.17
CA LYS A 120 22.28 12.05 -8.57
C LYS A 120 21.21 13.00 -9.08
N ALA A 121 21.41 13.50 -10.29
CA ALA A 121 20.41 14.28 -10.99
C ALA A 121 19.21 13.40 -11.34
N ILE A 122 17.99 13.94 -11.17
CA ILE A 122 16.77 13.31 -11.66
C ILE A 122 16.72 13.57 -13.17
N ASP A 123 16.62 12.53 -13.95
CA ASP A 123 16.55 12.57 -15.42
C ASP A 123 15.11 12.51 -15.95
N ASP A 124 14.12 12.29 -15.07
CA ASP A 124 12.69 12.29 -15.40
C ASP A 124 12.05 13.65 -15.08
N PRO A 125 11.61 14.43 -16.08
CA PRO A 125 11.02 15.75 -15.85
C PRO A 125 9.64 15.70 -15.17
N ARG A 126 9.04 14.51 -15.02
CA ARG A 126 7.77 14.32 -14.35
C ARG A 126 7.91 14.22 -12.84
N ILE A 127 9.12 14.08 -12.33
CA ILE A 127 9.41 13.78 -10.93
C ILE A 127 10.31 14.86 -10.34
N ILE A 128 10.00 15.26 -9.11
CA ILE A 128 10.87 16.09 -8.28
C ILE A 128 11.12 15.38 -6.93
N ILE A 129 12.31 15.57 -6.38
CA ILE A 129 12.62 15.14 -5.00
C ILE A 129 12.63 16.39 -4.12
N GLU A 130 11.74 16.44 -3.15
CA GLU A 130 11.57 17.55 -2.25
C GLU A 130 11.08 17.02 -0.89
N ASP A 131 11.53 17.62 0.21
CA ASP A 131 11.15 17.19 1.58
C ASP A 131 11.41 15.70 1.88
N GLY A 132 12.43 15.10 1.25
CA GLY A 132 12.79 13.70 1.46
C GLY A 132 11.88 12.67 0.79
N VAL A 133 11.07 13.09 -0.20
CA VAL A 133 10.14 12.21 -0.92
C VAL A 133 10.08 12.58 -2.42
N CYS A 134 9.75 11.59 -3.24
CA CYS A 134 9.42 11.83 -4.65
C CYS A 134 7.99 12.33 -4.78
N LYS A 135 7.81 13.37 -5.61
CA LYS A 135 6.52 13.96 -5.96
C LYS A 135 6.40 14.04 -7.47
N LEU A 136 5.19 14.01 -7.98
CA LEU A 136 4.95 14.43 -9.36
C LEU A 136 5.32 15.92 -9.50
N ALA A 137 5.86 16.32 -10.64
CA ALA A 137 6.31 17.68 -10.88
C ALA A 137 5.18 18.73 -10.77
N ASP A 138 3.94 18.32 -11.04
CA ASP A 138 2.73 19.14 -10.86
C ASP A 138 2.22 19.15 -9.39
N ARG A 139 2.88 18.40 -8.49
CA ARG A 139 2.55 18.28 -7.06
C ARG A 139 1.16 17.70 -6.77
N SER A 140 0.56 17.00 -7.70
CA SER A 140 -0.76 16.38 -7.54
C SER A 140 -0.72 15.12 -6.66
N ALA A 141 0.44 14.43 -6.59
CA ALA A 141 0.62 13.21 -5.81
C ALA A 141 2.09 12.95 -5.44
N LEU A 142 2.30 12.06 -4.49
CA LEU A 142 3.59 11.40 -4.30
C LEU A 142 3.82 10.43 -5.49
N ALA A 143 5.09 10.16 -5.82
CA ALA A 143 5.47 9.37 -6.98
C ALA A 143 6.46 8.27 -6.57
N GLY A 144 5.98 7.27 -5.83
CA GLY A 144 6.82 6.29 -5.18
C GLY A 144 7.69 6.90 -4.07
N SER A 145 8.64 6.16 -3.56
CA SER A 145 9.49 6.61 -2.46
C SER A 145 10.99 6.67 -2.84
N ILE A 146 11.78 7.25 -1.95
CA ILE A 146 13.24 7.16 -1.94
C ILE A 146 13.74 6.52 -0.64
N ALA A 147 12.82 5.97 0.15
CA ALA A 147 13.12 5.35 1.43
C ALA A 147 13.84 4.01 1.25
N THR A 148 14.71 3.71 2.22
CA THR A 148 15.35 2.39 2.34
C THR A 148 14.62 1.55 3.38
N MET A 149 14.73 0.23 3.30
CA MET A 149 14.02 -0.67 4.21
C MET A 149 14.40 -0.45 5.69
N ASP A 150 15.64 -0.11 5.98
CA ASP A 150 16.07 0.21 7.35
C ASP A 150 15.42 1.50 7.88
N GLN A 151 15.15 2.47 7.00
CA GLN A 151 14.37 3.66 7.36
C GLN A 151 12.93 3.29 7.74
N LEU A 152 12.28 2.39 6.97
CA LEU A 152 10.94 1.92 7.26
C LEU A 152 10.88 1.26 8.64
N VAL A 153 11.82 0.35 8.94
CA VAL A 153 11.91 -0.30 10.25
C VAL A 153 12.06 0.74 11.37
N ARG A 154 12.94 1.73 11.20
CA ARG A 154 13.10 2.80 12.21
C ARG A 154 11.82 3.62 12.39
N THR A 155 11.09 3.87 11.32
CA THR A 155 9.81 4.60 11.38
C THR A 155 8.75 3.81 12.13
N MET A 156 8.66 2.51 11.89
CA MET A 156 7.74 1.63 12.64
C MET A 156 8.06 1.64 14.15
N VAL A 157 9.35 1.57 14.52
CA VAL A 157 9.78 1.66 15.93
C VAL A 157 9.43 3.04 16.53
N LYS A 158 9.64 4.14 15.80
CA LYS A 158 9.21 5.48 16.22
C LYS A 158 7.69 5.61 16.39
N ALA A 159 6.93 4.78 15.68
CA ALA A 159 5.49 4.66 15.83
C ALA A 159 5.08 3.72 16.98
N ASP A 160 5.98 3.38 17.92
CA ASP A 160 5.80 2.49 19.06
C ASP A 160 5.40 1.05 18.66
N ILE A 161 5.85 0.56 17.51
CA ILE A 161 5.71 -0.84 17.12
C ILE A 161 6.99 -1.59 17.55
N PRO A 162 6.88 -2.77 18.17
CA PRO A 162 8.03 -3.52 18.63
C PRO A 162 9.05 -3.78 17.52
N LEU A 163 10.35 -3.61 17.81
CA LEU A 163 11.42 -3.80 16.83
C LEU A 163 11.37 -5.20 16.19
N ALA A 164 11.09 -6.23 16.99
CA ALA A 164 10.98 -7.60 16.47
C ALA A 164 9.89 -7.74 15.40
N ASP A 165 8.74 -7.10 15.63
CA ASP A 165 7.62 -7.11 14.69
C ASP A 165 7.92 -6.26 13.45
N ALA A 166 8.56 -5.10 13.63
CA ALA A 166 8.99 -4.26 12.51
C ALA A 166 10.00 -4.99 11.59
N ILE A 167 10.94 -5.74 12.17
CA ILE A 167 11.88 -6.57 11.40
C ILE A 167 11.14 -7.70 10.70
N ARG A 168 10.22 -8.38 11.36
CA ARG A 168 9.45 -9.47 10.77
C ARG A 168 8.61 -9.00 9.58
N MET A 169 7.99 -7.83 9.68
CA MET A 169 7.24 -7.23 8.57
C MET A 169 8.14 -6.81 7.39
N ALA A 170 9.44 -6.61 7.63
CA ALA A 170 10.43 -6.21 6.61
C ALA A 170 11.17 -7.39 5.96
N SER A 171 10.85 -8.64 6.35
CA SER A 171 11.62 -9.84 5.97
C SER A 171 10.94 -10.70 4.92
#